data_01e4152a638e292c497c24342de3447a
#
_entry.id   01e4152a638e292c497c24342de3447a
#
_cell.length_a   1.000
_cell.length_b   1.000
_cell.length_c   1.000
_cell.angle_alpha   90.00
_cell.angle_beta   90.00
_cell.angle_gamma   90.00
#
_symmetry.space_group_name_H-M   'P 1'
#
loop_
_entity.id
_entity.type
_entity.pdbx_description
1 polymer ?
#
loop_
_entity_poly.entity_id
_entity_poly.type
_entity_poly.pdbx_seq_one_letter_code
_entity_poly.pdbx_strand_id
1 'polypeptide(L)'
;ESKKLNEFYKLFDVTVNLFWKTHYIFEKESKSSPKKLTKPFIDLLLVNTIIPLKFLYQKRSGTLNESEFLQLLQKIKPEKNSIISKFKELKINSNNAYETQSLLELKNNYCAKKLCLQCAIGKSILSRQ
;
A
#
# COMPACT_ATOMS: atom_id res chain seq x y z
N GLU A 1 17.71 -0.92 2.89
CA GLU A 1 16.63 -0.31 2.08
C GLU A 1 17.01 -0.33 0.60
N SER A 2 16.05 -0.61 -0.26
CA SER A 2 16.30 -0.63 -1.71
C SER A 2 16.61 0.77 -2.21
N LYS A 3 17.62 0.92 -3.08
CA LYS A 3 17.97 2.18 -3.75
C LYS A 3 16.72 2.85 -4.37
N LYS A 4 15.85 2.07 -4.99
CA LYS A 4 14.62 2.50 -5.66
C LYS A 4 13.54 3.04 -4.68
N LEU A 5 13.31 2.39 -3.53
CA LEU A 5 12.37 2.87 -2.52
C LEU A 5 12.86 4.17 -1.88
N ASN A 6 14.17 4.28 -1.62
CA ASN A 6 14.77 5.50 -1.09
C ASN A 6 14.70 6.69 -2.07
N GLU A 7 14.73 6.43 -3.37
CA GLU A 7 14.50 7.46 -4.39
C GLU A 7 13.09 8.05 -4.29
N PHE A 8 12.07 7.21 -4.08
CA PHE A 8 10.71 7.72 -3.82
C PHE A 8 10.65 8.55 -2.54
N TYR A 9 11.22 8.08 -1.43
CA TYR A 9 11.23 8.87 -0.19
C TYR A 9 11.94 10.23 -0.35
N LYS A 10 13.02 10.30 -1.13
CA LYS A 10 13.69 11.57 -1.45
C LYS A 10 12.82 12.47 -2.33
N LEU A 11 12.14 11.90 -3.33
CA LEU A 11 11.23 12.65 -4.21
C LEU A 11 10.08 13.30 -3.43
N PHE A 12 9.56 12.61 -2.41
CA PHE A 12 8.48 13.09 -1.56
C PHE A 12 8.95 13.88 -0.31
N ASP A 13 10.26 14.06 -0.12
CA ASP A 13 10.79 14.91 0.94
C ASP A 13 10.72 16.40 0.54
N VAL A 14 9.49 16.87 0.42
CA VAL A 14 9.18 18.25 0.09
C VAL A 14 8.83 19.06 1.33
N THR A 15 9.15 20.34 1.30
CA THR A 15 8.80 21.30 2.36
C THR A 15 7.74 22.24 1.86
N VAL A 16 6.79 22.58 2.73
CA VAL A 16 5.81 23.64 2.45
C VAL A 16 6.46 25.00 2.57
N ASN A 17 5.93 26.02 1.89
CA ASN A 17 6.37 27.41 2.05
C ASN A 17 6.03 27.95 3.46
N LEU A 18 6.51 29.13 3.79
CA LEU A 18 6.35 29.72 5.14
C LEU A 18 4.89 29.87 5.54
N PHE A 19 4.02 30.26 4.64
CA PHE A 19 2.59 30.41 4.89
C PHE A 19 1.97 29.08 5.37
N TRP A 20 2.17 27.99 4.63
CA TRP A 20 1.60 26.70 4.98
C TRP A 20 2.20 26.03 6.21
N LYS A 21 3.31 26.55 6.74
CA LYS A 21 3.82 26.07 8.04
C LYS A 21 2.87 26.41 9.19
N THR A 22 2.16 27.53 9.09
CA THR A 22 1.22 28.01 10.11
C THR A 22 -0.25 27.95 9.69
N HIS A 23 -0.57 27.49 8.47
CA HIS A 23 -1.94 27.45 7.95
C HIS A 23 -2.29 26.07 7.43
N TYR A 24 -3.51 25.60 7.69
CA TYR A 24 -4.17 24.47 7.03
C TYR A 24 -5.25 24.94 6.07
N ILE A 25 -5.80 26.12 6.32
CA ILE A 25 -6.76 26.88 5.50
C ILE A 25 -6.30 28.34 5.48
N PHE A 26 -6.71 29.11 4.47
CA PHE A 26 -6.24 30.48 4.27
C PHE A 26 -6.58 31.43 5.43
N GLU A 27 -7.73 31.23 6.07
CA GLU A 27 -8.34 32.19 7.01
C GLU A 27 -7.96 31.90 8.48
N LYS A 28 -7.24 30.81 8.78
CA LYS A 28 -6.98 30.41 10.16
C LYS A 28 -5.53 29.99 10.38
N GLU A 29 -4.86 30.75 11.19
CA GLU A 29 -3.53 30.43 11.64
C GLU A 29 -3.54 29.30 12.68
N SER A 30 -2.58 28.43 12.61
CA SER A 30 -2.32 27.30 13.50
C SER A 30 -0.90 27.32 14.04
N LYS A 31 -0.60 26.52 15.04
CA LYS A 31 0.77 26.33 15.52
C LYS A 31 1.69 25.90 14.37
N SER A 32 2.85 26.53 14.26
CA SER A 32 3.85 26.20 13.24
C SER A 32 4.27 24.74 13.30
N SER A 33 4.28 24.08 12.14
CA SER A 33 4.74 22.70 12.00
C SER A 33 5.39 22.48 10.63
N PRO A 34 6.33 21.54 10.49
CA PRO A 34 7.03 21.29 9.23
C PRO A 34 6.13 20.73 8.12
N LYS A 35 4.96 20.16 8.44
CA LYS A 35 3.97 19.60 7.49
C LYS A 35 4.58 18.75 6.37
N LYS A 36 5.53 17.90 6.73
CA LYS A 36 6.15 16.93 5.83
C LYS A 36 5.28 15.68 5.69
N LEU A 37 5.32 15.06 4.53
CA LEU A 37 4.75 13.73 4.34
C LEU A 37 5.51 12.72 5.20
N THR A 38 4.77 11.90 5.94
CA THR A 38 5.38 10.83 6.72
C THR A 38 5.70 9.61 5.82
N LYS A 39 6.72 8.83 6.17
CA LYS A 39 7.04 7.60 5.42
C LYS A 39 5.83 6.66 5.26
N PRO A 40 5.01 6.38 6.31
CA PRO A 40 3.81 5.57 6.14
C PRO A 40 2.79 6.16 5.16
N PHE A 41 2.66 7.47 5.08
CA PHE A 41 1.77 8.11 4.11
C PHE A 41 2.34 8.01 2.68
N ILE A 42 3.65 8.16 2.51
CA ILE A 42 4.32 7.93 1.22
C ILE A 42 4.15 6.47 0.78
N ASP A 43 4.28 5.50 1.70
CA ASP A 43 4.04 4.09 1.42
C ASP A 43 2.62 3.85 0.90
N LEU A 44 1.60 4.48 1.51
CA LEU A 44 0.21 4.41 1.03
C LEU A 44 0.04 5.01 -0.37
N LEU A 45 0.69 6.15 -0.67
CA LEU A 45 0.67 6.75 -2.00
C LEU A 45 1.34 5.83 -3.04
N LEU A 46 2.46 5.20 -2.68
CA LEU A 46 3.15 4.25 -3.54
C LEU A 46 2.25 3.06 -3.87
N VAL A 47 1.69 2.41 -2.86
CA VAL A 47 0.88 1.18 -3.01
C VAL A 47 -0.42 1.45 -3.75
N ASN A 48 -1.13 2.53 -3.40
CA ASN A 48 -2.50 2.76 -3.89
C ASN A 48 -2.59 3.64 -5.13
N THR A 49 -1.50 4.33 -5.51
CA THR A 49 -1.53 5.27 -6.64
C THR A 49 -0.39 5.05 -7.61
N ILE A 50 0.85 5.19 -7.17
CA ILE A 50 2.00 5.24 -8.08
C ILE A 50 2.29 3.88 -8.71
N ILE A 51 2.31 2.81 -7.91
CA ILE A 51 2.55 1.45 -8.41
C ILE A 51 1.45 1.02 -9.40
N PRO A 52 0.14 1.14 -9.09
CA PRO A 52 -0.91 0.83 -10.05
C PRO A 52 -0.84 1.63 -11.35
N LEU A 53 -0.61 2.94 -11.27
CA LEU A 53 -0.51 3.79 -12.46
C LEU A 53 0.72 3.42 -13.33
N LYS A 54 1.87 3.20 -12.70
CA LYS A 54 3.08 2.77 -13.39
C LYS A 54 2.91 1.40 -14.04
N PHE A 55 2.25 0.46 -13.35
CA PHE A 55 1.92 -0.86 -13.88
C PHE A 55 1.04 -0.75 -15.13
N LEU A 56 -0.05 0.01 -15.07
CA LEU A 56 -0.94 0.23 -16.21
C LEU A 56 -0.23 0.90 -17.39
N TYR A 57 0.60 1.89 -17.12
CA TYR A 57 1.39 2.58 -18.15
C TYR A 57 2.35 1.60 -18.85
N GLN A 58 3.12 0.83 -18.09
CA GLN A 58 4.05 -0.14 -18.65
C GLN A 58 3.35 -1.29 -19.38
N LYS A 59 2.20 -1.74 -18.88
CA LYS A 59 1.36 -2.74 -19.55
C LYS A 59 0.90 -2.24 -20.92
N ARG A 60 0.44 -0.98 -20.99
CA ARG A 60 -0.02 -0.36 -22.24
C ARG A 60 1.12 -0.13 -23.24
N SER A 61 2.31 0.20 -22.77
CA SER A 61 3.50 0.41 -23.62
C SER A 61 4.27 -0.87 -23.98
N GLY A 62 3.83 -2.04 -23.52
CA GLY A 62 4.52 -3.31 -23.77
C GLY A 62 5.86 -3.46 -23.03
N THR A 63 6.15 -2.64 -22.03
CA THR A 63 7.40 -2.63 -21.28
C THR A 63 7.25 -3.17 -19.85
N LEU A 64 6.18 -3.91 -19.59
CA LEU A 64 5.84 -4.40 -18.25
C LEU A 64 6.92 -5.36 -17.71
N ASN A 65 7.43 -5.03 -16.54
CA ASN A 65 8.30 -5.89 -15.74
C ASN A 65 7.62 -6.16 -14.37
N GLU A 66 6.85 -7.23 -14.29
CA GLU A 66 6.07 -7.59 -13.09
C GLU A 66 6.97 -7.83 -11.88
N SER A 67 8.14 -8.43 -12.05
CA SER A 67 9.06 -8.73 -10.95
C SER A 67 9.56 -7.47 -10.24
N GLU A 68 9.69 -6.36 -10.97
CA GLU A 68 10.06 -5.06 -10.39
C GLU A 68 9.02 -4.56 -9.39
N PHE A 69 7.74 -4.68 -9.74
CA PHE A 69 6.63 -4.25 -8.87
C PHE A 69 6.51 -5.14 -7.63
N LEU A 70 6.62 -6.45 -7.80
CA LEU A 70 6.60 -7.40 -6.68
C LEU A 70 7.74 -7.12 -5.71
N GLN A 71 8.97 -6.94 -6.20
CA GLN A 71 10.12 -6.60 -5.37
C GLN A 71 9.95 -5.27 -4.64
N LEU A 72 9.33 -4.28 -5.27
CA LEU A 72 9.05 -2.99 -4.62
C LEU A 72 8.03 -3.14 -3.49
N LEU A 73 6.91 -3.83 -3.74
CA LEU A 73 5.87 -4.11 -2.73
C LEU A 73 6.40 -4.92 -1.54
N GLN A 74 7.31 -5.86 -1.77
CA GLN A 74 7.96 -6.65 -0.70
C GLN A 74 8.88 -5.81 0.20
N LYS A 75 9.33 -4.63 -0.26
CA LYS A 75 10.20 -3.73 0.51
C LYS A 75 9.44 -2.65 1.26
N ILE A 76 8.21 -2.39 0.89
CA ILE A 76 7.32 -1.46 1.58
C ILE A 76 6.75 -2.15 2.83
N LYS A 77 6.66 -1.41 3.94
CA LYS A 77 6.11 -1.93 5.19
C LYS A 77 4.66 -2.36 5.05
N PRO A 78 4.19 -3.33 5.84
CA PRO A 78 2.80 -3.78 5.82
C PRO A 78 1.86 -2.63 6.18
N GLU A 79 0.74 -2.56 5.46
CA GLU A 79 -0.32 -1.61 5.75
C GLU A 79 -0.99 -1.95 7.09
N LYS A 80 -1.40 -0.91 7.81
CA LYS A 80 -2.12 -1.06 9.08
C LYS A 80 -3.57 -0.59 8.91
N ASN A 81 -4.50 -1.54 8.92
CA ASN A 81 -5.93 -1.27 8.90
C ASN A 81 -6.71 -2.36 9.66
N SER A 82 -8.02 -2.17 9.81
CA SER A 82 -8.87 -3.09 10.56
C SER A 82 -8.94 -4.50 9.97
N ILE A 83 -8.82 -4.64 8.64
CA ILE A 83 -8.84 -5.95 7.96
C ILE A 83 -7.58 -6.72 8.31
N ILE A 84 -6.42 -6.08 8.18
CA ILE A 84 -5.12 -6.69 8.50
C ILE A 84 -5.02 -7.03 9.99
N SER A 85 -5.57 -6.17 10.87
CA SER A 85 -5.65 -6.47 12.31
C SER A 85 -6.44 -7.74 12.59
N LYS A 86 -7.59 -7.96 11.91
CA LYS A 86 -8.39 -9.19 12.06
C LYS A 86 -7.65 -10.44 11.55
N PHE A 87 -6.89 -10.34 10.46
CA PHE A 87 -6.04 -11.46 10.02
C PHE A 87 -4.96 -11.78 11.05
N LYS A 88 -4.37 -10.75 11.68
CA LYS A 88 -3.38 -10.94 12.74
C LYS A 88 -3.97 -11.64 13.98
N GLU A 89 -5.21 -11.34 14.38
CA GLU A 89 -5.94 -12.05 15.44
C GLU A 89 -6.10 -13.54 15.12
N LEU A 90 -6.25 -13.88 13.83
CA LEU A 90 -6.27 -15.26 13.34
C LEU A 90 -4.86 -15.87 13.17
N LYS A 91 -3.82 -15.23 13.71
CA LYS A 91 -2.40 -15.63 13.60
C LYS A 91 -1.85 -15.62 12.17
N ILE A 92 -2.51 -14.92 11.24
CA ILE A 92 -2.03 -14.70 9.88
C ILE A 92 -1.32 -13.36 9.86
N ASN A 93 0.01 -13.40 9.90
CA ASN A 93 0.86 -12.20 9.89
C ASN A 93 1.20 -11.80 8.46
N SER A 94 1.48 -10.51 8.27
CA SER A 94 1.99 -9.93 7.03
C SER A 94 3.22 -9.06 7.34
N ASN A 95 4.28 -9.20 6.55
CA ASN A 95 5.58 -8.57 6.79
C ASN A 95 5.86 -7.40 5.85
N ASN A 96 5.08 -7.25 4.79
CA ASN A 96 5.28 -6.25 3.74
C ASN A 96 3.95 -5.89 3.04
N ALA A 97 4.01 -4.88 2.16
CA ALA A 97 2.83 -4.41 1.44
C ALA A 97 2.28 -5.45 0.46
N TYR A 98 3.11 -6.29 -0.16
CA TYR A 98 2.66 -7.36 -1.04
C TYR A 98 1.72 -8.32 -0.31
N GLU A 99 2.11 -8.77 0.87
CA GLU A 99 1.30 -9.68 1.69
C GLU A 99 0.00 -9.00 2.19
N THR A 100 0.07 -7.72 2.61
CA THR A 100 -1.15 -7.00 3.02
C THR A 100 -2.11 -6.79 1.87
N GLN A 101 -1.64 -6.44 0.69
CA GLN A 101 -2.50 -6.29 -0.50
C GLN A 101 -3.13 -7.63 -0.92
N SER A 102 -2.40 -8.73 -0.81
CA SER A 102 -2.95 -10.07 -1.06
C SER A 102 -4.06 -10.44 -0.07
N LEU A 103 -3.91 -10.11 1.21
CA LEU A 103 -4.96 -10.32 2.22
C LEU A 103 -6.18 -9.42 2.02
N LEU A 104 -5.97 -8.17 1.58
CA LEU A 104 -7.06 -7.24 1.24
C LEU A 104 -7.83 -7.74 0.01
N GLU A 105 -7.14 -8.21 -1.02
CA GLU A 105 -7.76 -8.82 -2.20
C GLU A 105 -8.58 -10.04 -1.81
N LEU A 106 -8.01 -10.97 -1.03
CA LEU A 106 -8.70 -12.14 -0.52
C LEU A 106 -9.98 -11.76 0.24
N LYS A 107 -9.88 -10.78 1.16
CA LYS A 107 -11.03 -10.36 1.97
C LYS A 107 -12.11 -9.70 1.13
N ASN A 108 -11.75 -8.75 0.26
CA ASN A 108 -12.70 -7.90 -0.45
C ASN A 108 -13.33 -8.61 -1.66
N ASN A 109 -12.55 -9.36 -2.40
CA ASN A 109 -12.98 -9.94 -3.67
C ASN A 109 -13.39 -11.41 -3.58
N TYR A 110 -13.07 -12.11 -2.51
CA TYR A 110 -13.50 -13.49 -2.30
C TYR A 110 -14.34 -13.66 -1.03
N CYS A 111 -13.81 -13.34 0.16
CA CYS A 111 -14.51 -13.61 1.41
C CYS A 111 -15.78 -12.77 1.57
N ALA A 112 -15.72 -11.46 1.29
CA ALA A 112 -16.89 -10.58 1.40
C ALA A 112 -17.99 -10.94 0.40
N LYS A 113 -17.62 -11.49 -0.76
CA LYS A 113 -18.54 -11.95 -1.81
C LYS A 113 -18.95 -13.41 -1.65
N LYS A 114 -18.52 -14.10 -0.59
CA LYS A 114 -18.79 -15.51 -0.31
C LYS A 114 -18.39 -16.47 -1.47
N LEU A 115 -17.32 -16.13 -2.20
CA LEU A 115 -16.83 -16.89 -3.36
C LEU A 115 -15.86 -18.03 -2.96
N CYS A 116 -16.17 -18.77 -1.90
CA CYS A 116 -15.28 -19.81 -1.36
C CYS A 116 -14.92 -20.89 -2.36
N LEU A 117 -15.87 -21.29 -3.23
CA LEU A 117 -15.63 -22.30 -4.27
C LEU A 117 -14.73 -21.80 -5.42
N GLN A 118 -14.56 -20.50 -5.57
CA GLN A 118 -13.63 -19.88 -6.53
C GLN A 118 -12.29 -19.48 -5.89
N CYS A 119 -12.20 -19.56 -4.57
CA CYS A 119 -11.01 -19.21 -3.79
C CYS A 119 -10.10 -20.44 -3.67
N ALA A 120 -8.78 -20.26 -3.92
CA ALA A 120 -7.82 -21.36 -3.79
C ALA A 120 -7.78 -21.93 -2.36
N ILE A 121 -7.92 -21.08 -1.33
CA ILE A 121 -7.97 -21.51 0.07
C ILE A 121 -9.24 -22.30 0.34
N GLY A 122 -10.41 -21.82 -0.10
CA GLY A 122 -11.68 -22.52 0.04
C GLY A 122 -11.67 -23.89 -0.64
N LYS A 123 -11.17 -23.97 -1.88
CA LYS A 123 -10.98 -25.24 -2.60
C LYS A 123 -10.05 -26.19 -1.84
N SER A 124 -8.91 -25.71 -1.33
CA SER A 124 -7.97 -26.55 -0.58
C SER A 124 -8.57 -27.11 0.70
N ILE A 125 -9.43 -26.36 1.40
CA ILE A 125 -10.13 -26.85 2.59
C ILE A 125 -11.15 -27.94 2.24
N LEU A 126 -11.93 -27.72 1.18
CA LEU A 126 -12.97 -28.66 0.74
C LEU A 126 -12.42 -29.95 0.14
N SER A 127 -11.23 -29.89 -0.47
CA SER A 127 -10.58 -31.08 -1.06
C SER A 127 -9.82 -31.96 -0.05
N ARG A 128 -9.78 -31.60 1.22
CA ARG A 128 -9.13 -32.36 2.30
C ARG A 128 -10.08 -33.34 3.02
N GLN A 129 -11.29 -33.52 2.51
CA GLN A 129 -12.24 -34.49 3.02
C GLN A 129 -12.03 -35.86 2.33
#